data_37b3b64f46300076a66703750805433b
#
_entry.id   37b3b64f46300076a66703750805433b
#
_cell.length_a   1.000
_cell.length_b   1.000
_cell.length_c   1.000
_cell.angle_alpha   90.00
_cell.angle_beta   90.00
_cell.angle_gamma   90.00
#
_symmetry.space_group_name_H-M   'P 1'
#
loop_
_entity.id
_entity.type
_entity.pdbx_description
1 polymer ?
#
loop_
_entity_poly.entity_id
_entity_poly.type
_entity_poly.pdbx_seq_one_letter_code
_entity_poly.pdbx_strand_id
1 'polypeptide(L)'
;MDQIGKNPAIINSFEDYLITSLFFRDITFSKQSKVSQRGYSWAFAGYFGQSGLETWLANKAYNGITGNETLWLIKGVNDREDVNFAKFTKVSFDIRGKKELSKKSEFASRLFLGVVNPFGGEDIVPFREQFGVGGPTSLRGWEQSEIGPGGYSKLLI
;
A
#
# COMPACT_ATOMS: atom_id res chain seq x y z
N MET A 1 -27.91 -0.26 -0.15
CA MET A 1 -26.83 0.01 -1.09
C MET A 1 -26.48 1.50 -1.27
N ASP A 2 -27.16 2.42 -0.61
CA ASP A 2 -27.07 3.87 -0.92
C ASP A 2 -26.11 4.71 -0.06
N GLN A 3 -25.33 4.11 0.83
CA GLN A 3 -24.46 4.90 1.73
C GLN A 3 -23.00 5.04 1.19
N ILE A 4 -22.58 4.17 0.27
CA ILE A 4 -21.26 4.26 -0.35
C ILE A 4 -21.14 5.51 -1.22
N GLY A 5 -22.24 5.93 -1.87
CA GLY A 5 -22.27 7.12 -2.73
C GLY A 5 -22.30 8.47 -2.01
N LYS A 6 -22.28 8.50 -0.66
CA LYS A 6 -22.37 9.76 0.11
C LYS A 6 -21.09 10.16 0.84
N ASN A 7 -20.09 9.27 0.90
CA ASN A 7 -18.81 9.61 1.53
C ASN A 7 -17.79 10.04 0.46
N PRO A 8 -17.43 11.32 0.40
CA PRO A 8 -16.52 11.84 -0.63
C PRO A 8 -15.15 11.14 -0.58
N ALA A 9 -14.67 10.72 0.58
CA ALA A 9 -13.41 10.00 0.71
C ALA A 9 -13.45 8.63 0.02
N ILE A 10 -14.61 7.95 0.04
CA ILE A 10 -14.77 6.67 -0.67
C ILE A 10 -14.85 6.91 -2.17
N ILE A 11 -15.64 7.90 -2.61
CA ILE A 11 -15.77 8.22 -4.04
C ILE A 11 -14.40 8.56 -4.62
N ASN A 12 -13.66 9.46 -3.98
CA ASN A 12 -12.34 9.89 -4.43
C ASN A 12 -11.32 8.73 -4.46
N SER A 13 -11.46 7.72 -3.60
CA SER A 13 -10.55 6.56 -3.64
C SER A 13 -10.74 5.65 -4.86
N PHE A 14 -11.88 5.76 -5.56
CA PHE A 14 -12.18 5.05 -6.80
C PHE A 14 -11.90 5.88 -8.06
N GLU A 15 -11.53 7.15 -7.93
CA GLU A 15 -11.13 7.96 -9.08
C GLU A 15 -9.89 7.39 -9.76
N ASP A 16 -9.74 7.69 -11.05
CA ASP A 16 -8.57 7.29 -11.82
C ASP A 16 -7.36 8.14 -11.42
N TYR A 17 -6.45 7.54 -10.66
CA TYR A 17 -5.20 8.14 -10.26
C TYR A 17 -4.04 7.68 -11.14
N LEU A 18 -3.21 8.62 -11.55
CA LEU A 18 -1.96 8.31 -12.21
C LEU A 18 -0.86 8.05 -11.17
N ILE A 19 -0.26 6.87 -11.23
CA ILE A 19 0.88 6.49 -10.40
C ILE A 19 2.15 6.92 -11.13
N THR A 20 2.95 7.77 -10.50
CA THR A 20 4.18 8.30 -11.09
C THR A 20 5.43 7.82 -10.36
N SER A 21 6.43 7.39 -11.13
CA SER A 21 7.76 7.08 -10.63
C SER A 21 8.79 7.40 -11.72
N LEU A 22 9.97 7.93 -11.35
CA LEU A 22 11.06 8.27 -12.27
C LEU A 22 12.10 7.15 -12.33
N PHE A 23 12.58 6.66 -11.19
CA PHE A 23 13.64 5.67 -11.10
C PHE A 23 13.14 4.31 -10.66
N PHE A 24 12.25 4.24 -9.69
CA PHE A 24 11.67 2.99 -9.23
C PHE A 24 10.27 3.19 -8.68
N ARG A 25 9.39 2.23 -8.93
CA ARG A 25 8.05 2.17 -8.33
C ARG A 25 8.05 1.29 -7.10
N ASP A 26 8.67 0.11 -7.23
CA ASP A 26 8.60 -0.96 -6.25
C ASP A 26 9.97 -1.56 -5.99
N ILE A 27 10.31 -1.79 -4.74
CA ILE A 27 11.47 -2.55 -4.31
C ILE A 27 10.97 -3.70 -3.45
N THR A 28 11.34 -4.92 -3.84
CA THR A 28 10.99 -6.12 -3.08
C THR A 28 12.27 -6.83 -2.67
N PHE A 29 12.36 -7.16 -1.40
CA PHE A 29 13.39 -8.01 -0.84
C PHE A 29 12.76 -9.27 -0.27
N SER A 30 13.29 -10.44 -0.61
CA SER A 30 12.81 -11.69 -0.04
C SER A 30 13.96 -12.63 0.30
N LYS A 31 13.81 -13.35 1.39
CA LYS A 31 14.76 -14.37 1.85
C LYS A 31 14.01 -15.55 2.45
N GLN A 32 14.45 -16.74 2.08
CA GLN A 32 13.89 -17.99 2.60
C GLN A 32 14.99 -18.89 3.14
N SER A 33 14.75 -19.52 4.28
CA SER A 33 15.66 -20.52 4.83
C SER A 33 15.44 -21.88 4.16
N LYS A 34 16.48 -22.70 4.11
CA LYS A 34 16.34 -24.14 3.89
C LYS A 34 15.66 -24.77 5.12
N VAL A 35 15.01 -25.93 4.92
CA VAL A 35 14.46 -26.69 6.03
C VAL A 35 15.61 -27.18 6.92
N SER A 36 15.56 -26.83 8.19
CA SER A 36 16.52 -27.29 9.18
C SER A 36 16.35 -28.76 9.47
N GLN A 37 17.39 -29.45 9.99
CA GLN A 37 17.29 -30.84 10.48
C GLN A 37 16.22 -31.06 11.55
N ARG A 38 15.78 -29.97 12.22
CA ARG A 38 14.68 -29.99 13.19
C ARG A 38 13.30 -29.71 12.56
N GLY A 39 13.19 -29.76 11.24
CA GLY A 39 11.94 -29.52 10.50
C GLY A 39 11.44 -28.07 10.56
N TYR A 40 12.31 -27.10 10.80
CA TYR A 40 11.96 -25.67 10.84
C TYR A 40 12.40 -24.97 9.57
N SER A 41 11.51 -24.16 8.99
CA SER A 41 11.83 -23.24 7.91
C SER A 41 11.13 -21.90 8.11
N TRP A 42 11.71 -20.84 7.57
CA TRP A 42 11.15 -19.51 7.62
C TRP A 42 11.34 -18.78 6.28
N ALA A 43 10.46 -17.87 6.00
CA ALA A 43 10.57 -16.94 4.88
C ALA A 43 10.24 -15.53 5.36
N PHE A 44 10.93 -14.57 4.79
CA PHE A 44 10.73 -13.14 5.01
C PHE A 44 10.62 -12.44 3.65
N ALA A 45 9.65 -11.56 3.51
CA ALA A 45 9.56 -10.65 2.38
C ALA A 45 9.29 -9.23 2.88
N GLY A 46 10.06 -8.27 2.37
CA GLY A 46 9.85 -6.85 2.57
C GLY A 46 9.51 -6.19 1.24
N TYR A 47 8.61 -5.25 1.26
CA TYR A 47 8.17 -4.47 0.12
C TYR A 47 8.17 -3.00 0.46
N PHE A 48 8.70 -2.20 -0.45
CA PHE A 48 8.60 -0.74 -0.44
C PHE A 48 8.11 -0.28 -1.81
N GLY A 49 6.96 0.39 -1.82
CA GLY A 49 6.38 1.00 -3.02
C GLY A 49 6.24 2.50 -2.83
N GLN A 50 6.30 3.24 -3.92
CA GLN A 50 6.13 4.68 -3.89
C GLN A 50 5.41 5.18 -5.14
N SER A 51 4.73 6.31 -5.01
CA SER A 51 4.24 7.12 -6.12
C SER A 51 4.48 8.59 -5.81
N GLY A 52 5.08 9.32 -6.74
CA GLY A 52 5.33 10.74 -6.62
C GLY A 52 6.39 11.18 -5.59
N LEU A 53 7.05 10.25 -4.88
CA LEU A 53 8.05 10.60 -3.85
C LEU A 53 9.26 11.29 -4.47
N GLU A 54 9.74 10.81 -5.58
CA GLU A 54 10.94 11.33 -6.27
C GLU A 54 10.70 12.74 -6.79
N THR A 55 9.54 12.98 -7.42
CA THR A 55 9.14 14.29 -7.93
C THR A 55 8.92 15.28 -6.79
N TRP A 56 8.31 14.85 -5.70
CA TRP A 56 8.09 15.66 -4.51
C TRP A 56 9.42 16.05 -3.85
N LEU A 57 10.36 15.11 -3.70
CA LEU A 57 11.70 15.39 -3.17
C LEU A 57 12.49 16.32 -4.07
N ALA A 58 12.44 16.12 -5.39
CA ALA A 58 13.10 16.99 -6.36
C ALA A 58 12.54 18.42 -6.30
N ASN A 59 11.22 18.58 -6.21
CA ASN A 59 10.59 19.88 -6.07
C ASN A 59 10.97 20.56 -4.75
N LYS A 60 10.98 19.83 -3.64
CA LYS A 60 11.37 20.36 -2.33
C LYS A 60 12.83 20.82 -2.31
N ALA A 61 13.74 20.05 -2.93
CA ALA A 61 15.14 20.41 -3.06
C ALA A 61 15.32 21.66 -3.94
N TYR A 62 14.62 21.71 -5.08
CA TYR A 62 14.66 22.87 -5.98
C TYR A 62 14.15 24.13 -5.31
N ASN A 63 13.04 24.07 -4.59
CA ASN A 63 12.49 25.20 -3.84
C ASN A 63 13.45 25.70 -2.76
N GLY A 64 14.16 24.80 -2.09
CA GLY A 64 15.16 25.13 -1.08
C GLY A 64 16.39 25.85 -1.65
N ILE A 65 16.72 25.63 -2.93
CA ILE A 65 17.90 26.22 -3.59
C ILE A 65 17.54 27.53 -4.30
N THR A 66 16.39 27.58 -4.97
CA THR A 66 16.05 28.69 -5.89
C THR A 66 15.04 29.68 -5.33
N GLY A 67 14.35 29.31 -4.23
CA GLY A 67 13.26 30.11 -3.67
C GLY A 67 11.99 30.15 -4.55
N ASN A 68 11.95 29.40 -5.66
CA ASN A 68 10.80 29.32 -6.55
C ASN A 68 9.84 28.21 -6.08
N GLU A 69 8.53 28.45 -6.20
CA GLU A 69 7.53 27.54 -5.62
C GLU A 69 7.37 26.22 -6.38
N THR A 70 7.71 26.13 -7.67
CA THR A 70 7.45 24.93 -8.46
C THR A 70 8.49 24.67 -9.53
N LEU A 71 9.00 23.45 -9.60
CA LEU A 71 9.84 22.98 -10.71
C LEU A 71 9.03 22.98 -12.01
N TRP A 72 9.57 23.53 -13.09
CA TRP A 72 8.89 23.63 -14.39
C TRP A 72 8.36 22.26 -14.91
N LEU A 73 9.07 21.17 -14.61
CA LEU A 73 8.67 19.81 -15.00
C LEU A 73 7.35 19.38 -14.33
N ILE A 74 7.11 19.84 -13.12
CA ILE A 74 5.91 19.50 -12.34
C ILE A 74 4.77 20.45 -12.67
N LYS A 75 5.07 21.71 -13.02
CA LYS A 75 4.08 22.68 -13.41
C LYS A 75 3.25 22.23 -14.62
N GLY A 76 3.90 21.71 -15.67
CA GLY A 76 3.21 21.20 -16.85
C GLY A 76 2.38 19.93 -16.62
N VAL A 77 2.59 19.27 -15.50
CA VAL A 77 1.84 18.07 -15.09
C VAL A 77 0.65 18.46 -14.22
N ASN A 78 0.81 19.45 -13.35
CA ASN A 78 -0.26 19.95 -12.46
C ASN A 78 -1.29 20.83 -13.17
N ASP A 79 -0.96 21.42 -14.33
CA ASP A 79 -1.88 22.26 -15.10
C ASP A 79 -2.92 21.45 -15.92
N ARG A 80 -2.86 20.11 -15.87
CA ARG A 80 -3.91 19.26 -16.43
C ARG A 80 -4.96 19.01 -15.36
N GLU A 81 -6.05 19.74 -15.44
CA GLU A 81 -7.19 19.67 -14.51
C GLU A 81 -7.84 18.28 -14.43
N ASP A 82 -7.55 17.39 -15.39
CA ASP A 82 -8.22 16.10 -15.52
C ASP A 82 -7.43 14.90 -14.97
N VAL A 83 -6.24 15.11 -14.37
CA VAL A 83 -5.38 13.99 -13.94
C VAL A 83 -4.97 14.13 -12.50
N ASN A 84 -5.50 13.25 -11.66
CA ASN A 84 -5.11 13.15 -10.25
C ASN A 84 -3.85 12.29 -10.10
N PHE A 85 -2.78 12.87 -9.57
CA PHE A 85 -1.54 12.16 -9.26
C PHE A 85 -1.58 11.63 -7.84
N ALA A 86 -1.53 10.31 -7.70
CA ALA A 86 -1.43 9.70 -6.37
C ALA A 86 -0.01 9.89 -5.80
N LYS A 87 0.07 10.45 -4.60
CA LYS A 87 1.33 10.62 -3.85
C LYS A 87 1.27 9.82 -2.56
N PHE A 88 1.93 8.68 -2.54
CA PHE A 88 1.95 7.81 -1.37
C PHE A 88 3.24 6.99 -1.28
N THR A 89 3.52 6.53 -0.07
CA THR A 89 4.51 5.48 0.20
C THR A 89 3.81 4.27 0.81
N LYS A 90 4.25 3.07 0.44
CA LYS A 90 3.69 1.80 0.88
C LYS A 90 4.81 0.89 1.36
N VAL A 91 4.70 0.39 2.58
CA VAL A 91 5.67 -0.52 3.17
C VAL A 91 4.95 -1.74 3.67
N SER A 92 5.47 -2.92 3.42
CA SER A 92 4.95 -4.13 4.03
C SER A 92 6.04 -5.15 4.35
N PHE A 93 5.77 -5.98 5.35
CA PHE A 93 6.58 -7.10 5.79
C PHE A 93 5.71 -8.34 5.90
N ASP A 94 6.17 -9.44 5.34
CA ASP A 94 5.54 -10.76 5.39
C ASP A 94 6.55 -11.76 5.98
N ILE A 95 6.26 -12.26 7.15
CA ILE A 95 7.10 -13.22 7.86
C ILE A 95 6.32 -14.52 7.97
N ARG A 96 6.90 -15.60 7.49
CA ARG A 96 6.29 -16.93 7.51
C ARG A 96 7.21 -17.89 8.23
N GLY A 97 6.62 -18.70 9.10
CA GLY A 97 7.31 -19.79 9.80
C GLY A 97 6.56 -21.09 9.57
N LYS A 98 7.31 -22.16 9.36
CA LYS A 98 6.78 -23.51 9.27
C LYS A 98 7.63 -24.44 10.14
N LYS A 99 6.98 -25.31 10.93
CA LYS A 99 7.62 -26.32 11.75
C LYS A 99 6.91 -27.64 11.60
N GLU A 100 7.64 -28.67 11.23
CA GLU A 100 7.18 -30.03 11.28
C GLU A 100 7.17 -30.55 12.72
N LEU A 101 5.99 -30.86 13.23
CA LEU A 101 5.80 -31.38 14.58
C LEU A 101 5.87 -32.90 14.60
N SER A 102 5.40 -33.55 13.53
CA SER A 102 5.38 -35.00 13.37
C SER A 102 5.36 -35.32 11.88
N LYS A 103 5.55 -36.62 11.50
CA LYS A 103 5.43 -37.09 10.10
C LYS A 103 4.08 -36.77 9.45
N LYS A 104 3.04 -36.48 10.23
CA LYS A 104 1.67 -36.20 9.77
C LYS A 104 1.15 -34.81 10.18
N SER A 105 1.95 -34.04 10.93
CA SER A 105 1.51 -32.74 11.48
C SER A 105 2.54 -31.69 11.27
N GLU A 106 2.11 -30.53 10.79
CA GLU A 106 2.93 -29.34 10.65
C GLU A 106 2.23 -28.11 11.27
N PHE A 107 3.00 -27.22 11.82
CA PHE A 107 2.55 -25.93 12.27
C PHE A 107 3.07 -24.86 11.31
N ALA A 108 2.16 -24.05 10.79
CA ALA A 108 2.48 -22.91 9.93
C ALA A 108 1.96 -21.62 10.54
N SER A 109 2.77 -20.58 10.52
CA SER A 109 2.43 -19.25 11.01
C SER A 109 2.80 -18.20 9.96
N ARG A 110 2.02 -17.12 9.91
CA ARG A 110 2.28 -15.95 9.09
C ARG A 110 1.97 -14.69 9.86
N LEU A 111 2.89 -13.74 9.81
CA LEU A 111 2.67 -12.38 10.28
C LEU A 111 2.84 -11.43 9.09
N PHE A 112 1.81 -10.69 8.77
CA PHE A 112 1.82 -9.65 7.75
C PHE A 112 1.57 -8.30 8.40
N LEU A 113 2.46 -7.34 8.12
CA LEU A 113 2.34 -5.95 8.54
C LEU A 113 2.44 -5.07 7.29
N GLY A 114 1.53 -4.12 7.15
CA GLY A 114 1.54 -3.21 6.02
C GLY A 114 1.05 -1.83 6.42
N VAL A 115 1.70 -0.81 5.90
CA VAL A 115 1.33 0.60 6.07
C VAL A 115 1.40 1.27 4.71
N VAL A 116 0.39 2.06 4.40
CA VAL A 116 0.39 2.98 3.27
C VAL A 116 0.13 4.37 3.81
N ASN A 117 0.96 5.34 3.38
CA ASN A 117 0.89 6.72 3.86
C ASN A 117 0.85 7.68 2.69
N PRO A 118 -0.23 8.47 2.53
CA PRO A 118 -0.28 9.55 1.57
C PRO A 118 0.60 10.72 2.04
N PHE A 119 1.06 11.56 1.11
CA PHE A 119 1.86 12.74 1.41
C PHE A 119 1.64 13.85 0.37
N GLY A 120 2.21 15.04 0.62
CA GLY A 120 2.20 16.15 -0.33
C GLY A 120 0.84 16.83 -0.50
N GLY A 121 0.00 16.84 0.54
CA GLY A 121 -1.33 17.45 0.53
C GLY A 121 -2.45 16.51 0.06
N GLU A 122 -2.11 15.28 -0.26
CA GLU A 122 -3.09 14.23 -0.55
C GLU A 122 -3.49 13.52 0.74
N ASP A 123 -4.78 13.40 0.98
CA ASP A 123 -5.31 12.71 2.16
C ASP A 123 -5.80 11.28 1.83
N ILE A 124 -5.82 10.92 0.55
CA ILE A 124 -6.44 9.68 0.08
C ILE A 124 -5.45 8.87 -0.76
N VAL A 125 -5.38 7.58 -0.46
CA VAL A 125 -4.65 6.60 -1.27
C VAL A 125 -5.63 5.88 -2.19
N PRO A 126 -5.31 5.68 -3.49
CA PRO A 126 -6.16 4.93 -4.40
C PRO A 126 -6.56 3.57 -3.83
N PHE A 127 -7.81 3.18 -3.99
CA PHE A 127 -8.35 1.94 -3.41
C PHE A 127 -7.52 0.69 -3.75
N ARG A 128 -6.99 0.63 -4.97
CA ARG A 128 -6.13 -0.48 -5.44
C ARG A 128 -4.83 -0.64 -4.66
N GLU A 129 -4.36 0.44 -4.04
CA GLU A 129 -3.09 0.46 -3.30
C GLU A 129 -3.30 0.28 -1.79
N GLN A 130 -4.54 0.30 -1.33
CA GLN A 130 -4.87 0.07 0.07
C GLN A 130 -4.68 -1.41 0.45
N PHE A 131 -4.36 -1.65 1.71
CA PHE A 131 -4.33 -3.01 2.25
C PHE A 131 -5.76 -3.45 2.61
N GLY A 132 -6.17 -4.59 2.07
CA GLY A 132 -7.46 -5.21 2.38
C GLY A 132 -7.26 -6.60 3.00
N VAL A 133 -8.19 -6.99 3.84
CA VAL A 133 -8.30 -8.36 4.38
C VAL A 133 -9.40 -9.09 3.61
N GLY A 134 -9.21 -10.37 3.35
CA GLY A 134 -10.12 -11.21 2.56
C GLY A 134 -9.43 -11.82 1.33
N GLY A 135 -10.17 -12.59 0.58
CA GLY A 135 -9.69 -13.28 -0.60
C GLY A 135 -8.86 -14.54 -0.33
N PRO A 136 -8.44 -15.24 -1.38
CA PRO A 136 -7.86 -16.58 -1.28
C PRO A 136 -6.51 -16.65 -0.56
N THR A 137 -5.80 -15.53 -0.49
CA THR A 137 -4.44 -15.45 0.10
C THR A 137 -4.41 -14.94 1.52
N SER A 138 -5.47 -14.31 2.00
CA SER A 138 -5.54 -13.69 3.33
C SER A 138 -6.55 -14.42 4.22
N LEU A 139 -7.82 -14.32 3.93
CA LEU A 139 -8.88 -14.95 4.71
C LEU A 139 -9.88 -15.62 3.76
N ARG A 140 -9.79 -16.95 3.64
CA ARG A 140 -10.66 -17.75 2.77
C ARG A 140 -12.10 -17.68 3.28
N GLY A 141 -13.05 -17.57 2.35
CA GLY A 141 -14.48 -17.48 2.66
C GLY A 141 -15.00 -16.05 2.78
N TRP A 142 -14.15 -15.04 2.66
CA TRP A 142 -14.49 -13.63 2.60
C TRP A 142 -13.94 -13.02 1.31
N GLU A 143 -14.69 -12.16 0.67
CA GLU A 143 -14.18 -11.39 -0.47
C GLU A 143 -13.14 -10.37 -0.02
N GLN A 144 -12.29 -9.93 -0.95
CA GLN A 144 -11.29 -8.93 -0.65
C GLN A 144 -11.96 -7.61 -0.25
N SER A 145 -11.55 -7.05 0.89
CA SER A 145 -12.11 -5.82 1.46
C SER A 145 -13.57 -5.90 1.92
N GLU A 146 -14.16 -7.09 1.98
CA GLU A 146 -15.50 -7.31 2.53
C GLU A 146 -15.54 -7.11 4.06
N ILE A 147 -14.43 -7.40 4.73
CA ILE A 147 -14.29 -7.20 6.17
C ILE A 147 -13.91 -5.75 6.40
N GLY A 148 -14.91 -4.93 6.67
CA GLY A 148 -14.72 -3.52 6.99
C GLY A 148 -14.27 -3.29 8.43
N PRO A 149 -13.78 -2.09 8.76
CA PRO A 149 -13.55 -1.71 10.14
C PRO A 149 -14.86 -1.77 10.93
N GLY A 150 -14.84 -2.55 12.01
CA GLY A 150 -16.03 -2.83 12.85
C GLY A 150 -16.71 -1.63 13.53
N GLY A 151 -16.38 -0.41 13.11
CA GLY A 151 -16.96 0.82 13.60
C GLY A 151 -18.00 1.48 12.69
N TYR A 152 -18.24 0.94 11.52
CA TYR A 152 -19.17 1.54 10.54
C TYR A 152 -20.64 1.53 10.96
N SER A 153 -21.02 0.66 11.89
CA SER A 153 -22.39 0.63 12.42
C SER A 153 -22.78 1.88 13.24
N LYS A 154 -21.84 2.69 13.69
CA LYS A 154 -22.09 3.92 14.43
C LYS A 154 -22.30 5.16 13.56
N LEU A 155 -22.09 5.07 12.27
CA LEU A 155 -22.36 6.18 11.32
C LEU A 155 -23.77 6.13 10.72
N LEU A 156 -24.61 5.23 11.21
CA LEU A 156 -25.99 5.05 10.76
C LEU A 156 -27.02 5.67 11.73
N ILE A 157 -26.57 6.55 12.63
CA ILE A 157 -27.48 7.34 13.48
C ILE A 157 -27.49 8.79 13.04
#